data_a10e4e2231b87ba6f4ce62319e384d7d
#
_entry.id   a10e4e2231b87ba6f4ce62319e384d7d
#
_cell.length_a   1.000
_cell.length_b   1.000
_cell.length_c   1.000
_cell.angle_alpha   90.00
_cell.angle_beta   90.00
_cell.angle_gamma   90.00
#
_symmetry.space_group_name_H-M   'P 1'
#
loop_
_entity.id
_entity.type
_entity.pdbx_description
1 polymer ?
#
loop_
_entity_poly.entity_id
_entity_poly.type
_entity_poly.pdbx_seq_one_letter_code
_entity_poly.pdbx_strand_id
1 'polypeptide(L)'
;MAKRVAVVLAGCGVFDGSEIHEASAVLVHLSRNGASVKIFAPSIDQMHVVDHVKGVPTEEKRNVLVESARLARGDIQDLSELSVKDFDAIIFPGGFGVAKNLCSWAVQGKDCCVNEQVKAVLQAFHAEKKPIGLCCISPVLAAKVFPGCEVTVGNDRDERSPDVPGTAEAISQLGCKHICKNVNEAHVDEKNKIVTTCAFMCKAPLHEIFDGIGVMIQDVLKLA
;
A
#
# COMPACT_ATOMS: atom_id res chain seq x y z
N MET A 1 -9.76 23.90 -1.57
CA MET A 1 -10.57 22.87 -2.25
C MET A 1 -10.23 21.50 -1.65
N ALA A 2 -11.16 20.54 -1.63
CA ALA A 2 -10.92 19.19 -1.16
C ALA A 2 -9.85 18.52 -2.04
N LYS A 3 -8.86 17.82 -1.44
CA LYS A 3 -7.88 17.04 -2.18
C LYS A 3 -8.55 15.80 -2.76
N ARG A 4 -8.25 15.49 -4.02
CA ARG A 4 -8.77 14.32 -4.74
C ARG A 4 -7.74 13.20 -4.62
N VAL A 5 -8.12 12.11 -4.01
CA VAL A 5 -7.19 11.01 -3.70
C VAL A 5 -7.68 9.71 -4.33
N ALA A 6 -6.80 9.06 -5.09
CA ALA A 6 -6.99 7.70 -5.56
C ALA A 6 -6.50 6.70 -4.50
N VAL A 7 -7.29 5.68 -4.22
CA VAL A 7 -6.89 4.55 -3.36
C VAL A 7 -6.89 3.28 -4.20
N VAL A 8 -5.77 2.57 -4.24
CA VAL A 8 -5.63 1.33 -5.01
C VAL A 8 -5.64 0.13 -4.07
N LEU A 9 -6.60 -0.76 -4.27
CA LEU A 9 -6.78 -1.98 -3.49
C LEU A 9 -6.27 -3.22 -4.25
N ALA A 10 -6.03 -4.29 -3.50
CA ALA A 10 -5.41 -5.53 -3.99
C ALA A 10 -6.25 -6.79 -3.69
N GLY A 11 -7.55 -6.64 -3.47
CA GLY A 11 -8.46 -7.66 -2.96
C GLY A 11 -8.98 -7.30 -1.57
N CYS A 12 -9.53 -8.26 -0.84
CA CYS A 12 -10.13 -8.06 0.48
C CYS A 12 -9.79 -9.22 1.42
N GLY A 13 -8.83 -9.04 2.30
CA GLY A 13 -8.35 -10.02 3.28
C GLY A 13 -6.83 -9.99 3.41
N VAL A 14 -6.31 -10.12 4.64
CA VAL A 14 -4.87 -9.95 4.90
C VAL A 14 -4.00 -10.93 4.13
N PHE A 15 -4.40 -12.20 3.97
CA PHE A 15 -3.55 -13.23 3.38
C PHE A 15 -3.58 -13.31 1.86
N ASP A 16 -4.59 -12.73 1.21
CA ASP A 16 -4.79 -12.83 -0.24
C ASP A 16 -5.22 -11.53 -0.94
N GLY A 17 -5.45 -10.46 -0.17
CA GLY A 17 -5.93 -9.17 -0.65
C GLY A 17 -5.36 -8.00 0.13
N SER A 18 -6.06 -6.86 0.09
CA SER A 18 -5.78 -5.73 0.97
C SER A 18 -6.12 -6.08 2.41
N GLU A 19 -5.28 -5.62 3.35
CA GLU A 19 -5.59 -5.75 4.78
C GLU A 19 -6.78 -4.86 5.11
N ILE A 20 -7.82 -5.45 5.70
CA ILE A 20 -9.12 -4.79 5.88
C ILE A 20 -9.04 -3.57 6.79
N HIS A 21 -8.30 -3.69 7.90
CA HIS A 21 -8.16 -2.60 8.88
C HIS A 21 -7.31 -1.45 8.33
N GLU A 22 -6.25 -1.77 7.59
CA GLU A 22 -5.41 -0.76 6.93
C GLU A 22 -6.18 0.00 5.86
N ALA A 23 -6.90 -0.71 4.99
CA ALA A 23 -7.73 -0.09 3.97
C ALA A 23 -8.83 0.77 4.59
N SER A 24 -9.48 0.28 5.65
CA SER A 24 -10.50 1.03 6.39
C SER A 24 -9.92 2.26 7.07
N ALA A 25 -8.74 2.15 7.70
CA ALA A 25 -8.06 3.29 8.33
C ALA A 25 -7.72 4.37 7.30
N VAL A 26 -7.19 3.99 6.13
CA VAL A 26 -6.93 4.92 5.02
C VAL A 26 -8.19 5.67 4.63
N LEU A 27 -9.29 4.97 4.39
CA LEU A 27 -10.55 5.58 3.97
C LEU A 27 -11.15 6.49 5.06
N VAL A 28 -11.11 6.07 6.33
CA VAL A 28 -11.61 6.86 7.46
C VAL A 28 -10.80 8.13 7.65
N HIS A 29 -9.46 8.05 7.61
CA HIS A 29 -8.61 9.22 7.77
C HIS A 29 -8.73 10.20 6.59
N LEU A 30 -8.85 9.70 5.36
CA LEU A 30 -9.13 10.57 4.19
C LEU A 30 -10.47 11.30 4.34
N SER A 31 -11.52 10.56 4.72
CA SER A 31 -12.85 11.14 4.97
C SER A 31 -12.82 12.19 6.09
N ARG A 32 -12.16 11.90 7.20
CA ARG A 32 -11.99 12.80 8.34
C ARG A 32 -11.30 14.11 7.96
N ASN A 33 -10.37 14.04 7.02
CA ASN A 33 -9.64 15.22 6.51
C ASN A 33 -10.35 15.89 5.30
N GLY A 34 -11.56 15.49 4.97
CA GLY A 34 -12.37 16.09 3.91
C GLY A 34 -11.87 15.84 2.49
N ALA A 35 -11.08 14.80 2.27
CA ALA A 35 -10.61 14.42 0.94
C ALA A 35 -11.76 13.81 0.11
N SER A 36 -11.74 14.06 -1.20
CA SER A 36 -12.59 13.37 -2.16
C SER A 36 -11.86 12.10 -2.62
N VAL A 37 -12.45 10.94 -2.41
CA VAL A 37 -11.80 9.63 -2.64
C VAL A 37 -12.47 8.91 -3.79
N LYS A 38 -11.65 8.33 -4.69
CA LYS A 38 -12.06 7.29 -5.63
C LYS A 38 -11.19 6.06 -5.42
N ILE A 39 -11.81 4.88 -5.51
CA ILE A 39 -11.17 3.60 -5.25
C ILE A 39 -10.99 2.85 -6.55
N PHE A 40 -9.84 2.20 -6.71
CA PHE A 40 -9.45 1.45 -7.89
C PHE A 40 -8.85 0.10 -7.49
N ALA A 41 -8.96 -0.88 -8.39
CA ALA A 41 -8.20 -2.11 -8.31
C ALA A 41 -8.03 -2.71 -9.72
N PRO A 42 -6.95 -3.45 -9.99
CA PRO A 42 -6.82 -4.13 -11.27
C PRO A 42 -7.83 -5.28 -11.40
N SER A 43 -8.44 -5.44 -12.59
CA SER A 43 -9.32 -6.57 -12.88
C SER A 43 -8.50 -7.77 -13.32
N ILE A 44 -7.87 -8.43 -12.36
CA ILE A 44 -7.03 -9.62 -12.54
C ILE A 44 -7.42 -10.70 -11.54
N ASP A 45 -7.02 -11.94 -11.81
CA ASP A 45 -7.19 -13.02 -10.85
C ASP A 45 -6.25 -12.87 -9.65
N GLN A 46 -6.74 -13.17 -8.45
CA GLN A 46 -5.90 -13.30 -7.26
C GLN A 46 -4.96 -14.50 -7.43
N MET A 47 -3.71 -14.35 -6.94
CA MET A 47 -2.78 -15.48 -6.89
C MET A 47 -3.34 -16.62 -6.05
N HIS A 48 -3.92 -16.30 -4.90
CA HIS A 48 -4.52 -17.26 -3.97
C HIS A 48 -5.90 -16.77 -3.51
N VAL A 49 -6.75 -17.72 -3.13
CA VAL A 49 -7.90 -17.49 -2.26
C VAL A 49 -7.64 -18.27 -0.98
N VAL A 50 -7.45 -17.57 0.14
CA VAL A 50 -7.00 -18.16 1.41
C VAL A 50 -8.16 -18.33 2.37
N ASP A 51 -8.30 -19.54 2.96
CA ASP A 51 -9.11 -19.73 4.17
C ASP A 51 -8.40 -19.05 5.35
N HIS A 52 -8.90 -17.89 5.75
CA HIS A 52 -8.25 -17.08 6.81
C HIS A 52 -8.27 -17.71 8.20
N VAL A 53 -9.15 -18.69 8.46
CA VAL A 53 -9.13 -19.45 9.71
C VAL A 53 -7.97 -20.43 9.74
N LYS A 54 -7.75 -21.12 8.64
CA LYS A 54 -6.68 -22.12 8.49
C LYS A 54 -5.35 -21.53 8.05
N GLY A 55 -5.36 -20.35 7.43
CA GLY A 55 -4.18 -19.70 6.89
C GLY A 55 -3.62 -20.39 5.63
N VAL A 56 -4.43 -21.18 4.92
CA VAL A 56 -4.00 -21.96 3.75
C VAL A 56 -4.79 -21.60 2.50
N PRO A 57 -4.17 -21.65 1.31
CA PRO A 57 -4.87 -21.48 0.04
C PRO A 57 -5.93 -22.55 -0.18
N THR A 58 -7.00 -22.17 -0.89
CA THR A 58 -8.09 -23.04 -1.36
C THR A 58 -8.03 -23.19 -2.87
N GLU A 59 -8.89 -24.05 -3.44
CA GLU A 59 -9.04 -24.21 -4.88
C GLU A 59 -9.94 -23.14 -5.54
N GLU A 60 -10.50 -22.22 -4.72
CA GLU A 60 -11.33 -21.13 -5.24
C GLU A 60 -10.53 -20.16 -6.12
N LYS A 61 -11.23 -19.53 -7.07
CA LYS A 61 -10.72 -18.42 -7.88
C LYS A 61 -11.55 -17.17 -7.61
N ARG A 62 -10.88 -16.04 -7.43
CA ARG A 62 -11.52 -14.73 -7.23
C ARG A 62 -10.77 -13.65 -7.98
N ASN A 63 -11.51 -12.62 -8.39
CA ASN A 63 -10.97 -11.46 -9.10
C ASN A 63 -10.64 -10.35 -8.10
N VAL A 64 -9.49 -9.71 -8.25
CA VAL A 64 -9.01 -8.64 -7.35
C VAL A 64 -9.97 -7.47 -7.29
N LEU A 65 -10.48 -6.99 -8.43
CA LEU A 65 -11.43 -5.87 -8.48
C LEU A 65 -12.74 -6.22 -7.78
N VAL A 66 -13.27 -7.41 -8.04
CA VAL A 66 -14.53 -7.90 -7.45
C VAL A 66 -14.41 -8.01 -5.93
N GLU A 67 -13.31 -8.55 -5.41
CA GLU A 67 -13.10 -8.66 -3.97
C GLU A 67 -12.81 -7.29 -3.33
N SER A 68 -12.05 -6.43 -3.99
CA SER A 68 -11.79 -5.05 -3.53
C SER A 68 -13.08 -4.23 -3.39
N ALA A 69 -14.09 -4.50 -4.22
CA ALA A 69 -15.39 -3.85 -4.15
C ALA A 69 -16.11 -4.03 -2.80
N ARG A 70 -15.76 -5.06 -2.03
CA ARG A 70 -16.28 -5.27 -0.66
C ARG A 70 -15.87 -4.13 0.27
N LEU A 71 -14.61 -3.70 0.21
CA LEU A 71 -14.07 -2.57 0.98
C LEU A 71 -14.61 -1.23 0.46
N ALA A 72 -14.79 -1.11 -0.84
CA ALA A 72 -15.31 0.07 -1.51
C ALA A 72 -16.83 0.20 -1.45
N ARG A 73 -17.56 -0.78 -0.88
CA ARG A 73 -19.02 -0.84 -0.85
C ARG A 73 -19.65 -0.78 -2.26
N GLY A 74 -18.96 -1.39 -3.23
CA GLY A 74 -19.37 -1.42 -4.63
C GLY A 74 -18.96 -0.21 -5.47
N ASP A 75 -18.51 0.88 -4.85
CA ASP A 75 -18.06 2.07 -5.58
C ASP A 75 -16.55 2.00 -5.88
N ILE A 76 -16.23 1.29 -6.95
CA ILE A 76 -14.85 1.02 -7.38
C ILE A 76 -14.77 1.00 -8.92
N GLN A 77 -13.61 1.38 -9.45
CA GLN A 77 -13.32 1.37 -10.88
C GLN A 77 -12.11 0.47 -11.19
N ASP A 78 -12.04 -0.03 -12.41
CA ASP A 78 -10.86 -0.73 -12.90
C ASP A 78 -9.65 0.24 -12.88
N LEU A 79 -8.49 -0.26 -12.46
CA LEU A 79 -7.26 0.54 -12.40
C LEU A 79 -6.87 1.12 -13.77
N SER A 80 -7.24 0.46 -14.87
CA SER A 80 -7.02 0.96 -16.23
C SER A 80 -7.74 2.28 -16.54
N GLU A 81 -8.78 2.61 -15.78
CA GLU A 81 -9.56 3.85 -15.95
C GLU A 81 -8.96 5.04 -15.17
N LEU A 82 -7.93 4.79 -14.34
CA LEU A 82 -7.33 5.84 -13.52
C LEU A 82 -6.54 6.82 -14.37
N SER A 83 -6.93 8.09 -14.33
CA SER A 83 -6.20 9.21 -14.95
C SER A 83 -5.53 10.04 -13.85
N VAL A 84 -4.20 10.16 -13.89
CA VAL A 84 -3.42 10.95 -12.92
C VAL A 84 -3.86 12.41 -12.84
N LYS A 85 -4.41 12.96 -13.91
CA LYS A 85 -4.89 14.36 -13.98
C LYS A 85 -6.10 14.64 -13.07
N ASP A 86 -6.84 13.59 -12.72
CA ASP A 86 -8.03 13.71 -11.90
C ASP A 86 -7.75 13.70 -10.40
N PHE A 87 -6.50 13.44 -10.00
CA PHE A 87 -6.12 13.25 -8.60
C PHE A 87 -4.93 14.12 -8.20
N ASP A 88 -4.87 14.41 -6.90
CA ASP A 88 -3.80 15.17 -6.26
C ASP A 88 -2.83 14.25 -5.50
N ALA A 89 -3.25 13.02 -5.18
CA ALA A 89 -2.45 12.00 -4.50
C ALA A 89 -2.96 10.58 -4.81
N ILE A 90 -2.12 9.58 -4.54
CA ILE A 90 -2.48 8.16 -4.62
C ILE A 90 -2.01 7.41 -3.38
N ILE A 91 -2.79 6.43 -2.91
CA ILE A 91 -2.49 5.64 -1.71
C ILE A 91 -2.69 4.15 -1.98
N PHE A 92 -1.76 3.35 -1.47
CA PHE A 92 -1.79 1.89 -1.50
C PHE A 92 -1.80 1.34 -0.07
N PRO A 93 -2.95 0.88 0.47
CA PRO A 93 -2.96 0.09 1.70
C PRO A 93 -2.16 -1.20 1.54
N GLY A 94 -1.81 -1.83 2.65
CA GLY A 94 -1.05 -3.08 2.62
C GLY A 94 -1.92 -4.35 2.53
N GLY A 95 -1.39 -5.43 3.04
CA GLY A 95 -1.92 -6.79 2.92
C GLY A 95 -1.12 -7.63 1.93
N PHE A 96 -1.16 -8.96 2.09
CA PHE A 96 -0.42 -9.87 1.19
C PHE A 96 -0.88 -9.78 -0.28
N GLY A 97 -2.09 -9.29 -0.53
CA GLY A 97 -2.56 -9.04 -1.90
C GLY A 97 -1.68 -8.05 -2.68
N VAL A 98 -1.04 -7.11 -2.00
CA VAL A 98 -0.04 -6.25 -2.64
C VAL A 98 1.14 -7.07 -3.13
N ALA A 99 1.69 -7.93 -2.27
CA ALA A 99 2.86 -8.76 -2.58
C ALA A 99 2.54 -9.94 -3.51
N LYS A 100 1.28 -10.32 -3.65
CA LYS A 100 0.81 -11.45 -4.47
C LYS A 100 0.16 -11.03 -5.79
N ASN A 101 -0.63 -9.95 -5.78
CA ASN A 101 -1.47 -9.54 -6.92
C ASN A 101 -0.95 -8.28 -7.61
N LEU A 102 -0.45 -7.29 -6.87
CA LEU A 102 0.09 -6.05 -7.46
C LEU A 102 1.55 -6.19 -7.88
N CYS A 103 2.25 -7.17 -7.34
CA CYS A 103 3.60 -7.58 -7.75
C CYS A 103 3.83 -9.05 -7.39
N SER A 104 4.98 -9.58 -7.71
CA SER A 104 5.38 -10.96 -7.39
C SER A 104 6.30 -11.06 -6.16
N TRP A 105 6.31 -10.06 -5.29
CA TRP A 105 7.20 -9.99 -4.11
C TRP A 105 7.07 -11.21 -3.20
N ALA A 106 5.85 -11.71 -2.97
CA ALA A 106 5.62 -12.88 -2.11
C ALA A 106 6.35 -14.14 -2.57
N VAL A 107 6.69 -14.24 -3.86
CA VAL A 107 7.38 -15.40 -4.46
C VAL A 107 8.83 -15.09 -4.79
N GLN A 108 9.12 -13.89 -5.28
CA GLN A 108 10.42 -13.53 -5.86
C GLN A 108 11.20 -12.49 -5.03
N GLY A 109 10.61 -11.98 -3.93
CA GLY A 109 11.26 -10.96 -3.11
C GLY A 109 11.73 -9.75 -3.93
N LYS A 110 12.97 -9.32 -3.73
CA LYS A 110 13.57 -8.19 -4.46
C LYS A 110 13.63 -8.36 -5.98
N ASP A 111 13.60 -9.59 -6.48
CA ASP A 111 13.65 -9.88 -7.91
C ASP A 111 12.24 -9.88 -8.55
N CYS A 112 11.23 -9.42 -7.81
CA CYS A 112 9.84 -9.34 -8.26
C CYS A 112 9.64 -8.45 -9.50
N CYS A 113 8.53 -8.71 -10.18
CA CYS A 113 7.95 -7.81 -11.19
C CYS A 113 6.74 -7.10 -10.58
N VAL A 114 6.57 -5.82 -10.86
CA VAL A 114 5.38 -5.06 -10.51
C VAL A 114 4.38 -5.17 -11.66
N ASN A 115 3.10 -5.38 -11.35
CA ASN A 115 2.03 -5.35 -12.36
C ASN A 115 2.13 -4.09 -13.23
N GLU A 116 2.01 -4.22 -14.54
CA GLU A 116 2.28 -3.12 -15.48
C GLU A 116 1.34 -1.93 -15.29
N GLN A 117 0.07 -2.15 -14.95
CA GLN A 117 -0.87 -1.06 -14.67
C GLN A 117 -0.48 -0.33 -13.38
N VAL A 118 -0.12 -1.07 -12.34
CA VAL A 118 0.34 -0.50 -11.05
C VAL A 118 1.62 0.30 -11.24
N LYS A 119 2.58 -0.25 -11.99
CA LYS A 119 3.84 0.43 -12.32
C LYS A 119 3.59 1.72 -13.11
N ALA A 120 2.74 1.67 -14.12
CA ALA A 120 2.41 2.83 -14.95
C ALA A 120 1.76 3.95 -14.11
N VAL A 121 0.83 3.60 -13.22
CA VAL A 121 0.17 4.55 -12.33
C VAL A 121 1.16 5.18 -11.35
N LEU A 122 2.01 4.38 -10.70
CA LEU A 122 3.06 4.90 -9.81
C LEU A 122 3.99 5.88 -10.53
N GLN A 123 4.46 5.52 -11.72
CA GLN A 123 5.33 6.37 -12.54
C GLN A 123 4.63 7.67 -12.97
N ALA A 124 3.33 7.63 -13.31
CA ALA A 124 2.57 8.81 -13.68
C ALA A 124 2.44 9.81 -12.53
N PHE A 125 2.10 9.35 -11.31
CA PHE A 125 2.02 10.22 -10.13
C PHE A 125 3.38 10.80 -9.77
N HIS A 126 4.43 10.00 -9.79
CA HIS A 126 5.79 10.45 -9.52
C HIS A 126 6.26 11.50 -10.55
N ALA A 127 6.01 11.28 -11.84
CA ALA A 127 6.38 12.22 -12.90
C ALA A 127 5.69 13.59 -12.73
N GLU A 128 4.44 13.61 -12.27
CA GLU A 128 3.70 14.84 -11.97
C GLU A 128 3.97 15.38 -10.55
N LYS A 129 4.93 14.81 -9.83
CA LYS A 129 5.30 15.20 -8.45
C LYS A 129 4.12 15.20 -7.48
N LYS A 130 3.18 14.29 -7.69
CA LYS A 130 2.05 14.07 -6.81
C LYS A 130 2.39 13.02 -5.77
N PRO A 131 2.03 13.22 -4.49
CA PRO A 131 2.43 12.33 -3.41
C PRO A 131 1.83 10.93 -3.55
N ILE A 132 2.64 9.95 -3.14
CA ILE A 132 2.33 8.53 -3.13
C ILE A 132 2.42 8.04 -1.68
N GLY A 133 1.30 7.59 -1.10
CA GLY A 133 1.23 7.00 0.23
C GLY A 133 1.22 5.47 0.17
N LEU A 134 2.07 4.81 0.98
CA LEU A 134 2.12 3.35 1.03
C LEU A 134 2.34 2.88 2.48
N CYS A 135 1.60 1.87 2.92
CA CYS A 135 1.78 1.31 4.25
C CYS A 135 2.01 -0.20 4.25
N CYS A 136 2.50 -0.72 5.38
CA CYS A 136 2.76 -2.14 5.61
C CYS A 136 3.81 -2.69 4.64
N ILE A 137 3.43 -3.62 3.76
CA ILE A 137 4.29 -4.19 2.71
C ILE A 137 4.29 -3.35 1.42
N SER A 138 3.31 -2.46 1.22
CA SER A 138 3.18 -1.68 -0.02
C SER A 138 4.41 -0.82 -0.37
N PRO A 139 5.22 -0.32 0.57
CA PRO A 139 6.45 0.41 0.24
C PRO A 139 7.42 -0.33 -0.67
N VAL A 140 7.36 -1.67 -0.75
CA VAL A 140 8.18 -2.45 -1.69
C VAL A 140 7.87 -2.13 -3.15
N LEU A 141 6.63 -1.68 -3.45
CA LEU A 141 6.25 -1.22 -4.79
C LEU A 141 7.09 0.01 -5.19
N ALA A 142 7.18 0.99 -4.29
CA ALA A 142 7.99 2.18 -4.53
C ALA A 142 9.49 1.84 -4.62
N ALA A 143 9.99 1.00 -3.72
CA ALA A 143 11.39 0.57 -3.75
C ALA A 143 11.75 -0.14 -5.06
N LYS A 144 10.83 -0.91 -5.64
CA LYS A 144 11.06 -1.60 -6.92
C LYS A 144 10.97 -0.66 -8.13
N VAL A 145 10.06 0.32 -8.10
CA VAL A 145 9.80 1.22 -9.25
C VAL A 145 10.72 2.44 -9.24
N PHE A 146 11.15 2.91 -8.07
CA PHE A 146 11.93 4.15 -7.90
C PHE A 146 13.27 3.89 -7.18
N PRO A 147 14.29 3.34 -7.84
CA PRO A 147 15.60 3.16 -7.23
C PRO A 147 16.13 4.47 -6.64
N GLY A 148 16.67 4.39 -5.42
CA GLY A 148 17.17 5.57 -4.70
C GLY A 148 16.12 6.29 -3.83
N CYS A 149 14.86 5.84 -3.79
CA CYS A 149 13.87 6.40 -2.88
C CYS A 149 14.13 6.00 -1.42
N GLU A 150 13.54 6.76 -0.50
CA GLU A 150 13.54 6.46 0.93
C GLU A 150 12.16 5.98 1.36
N VAL A 151 12.09 4.83 2.04
CA VAL A 151 10.84 4.26 2.56
C VAL A 151 11.03 3.67 3.95
N THR A 152 9.94 3.54 4.69
CA THR A 152 9.90 2.71 5.89
C THR A 152 8.93 1.56 5.72
N VAL A 153 9.31 0.41 6.26
CA VAL A 153 8.41 -0.73 6.54
C VAL A 153 8.38 -1.02 8.04
N GLY A 154 8.98 -0.16 8.86
CA GLY A 154 8.96 -0.26 10.31
C GLY A 154 10.32 -0.07 10.97
N ASN A 155 10.41 -0.49 12.23
CA ASN A 155 11.64 -0.47 13.01
C ASN A 155 12.26 -1.88 13.02
N ASP A 156 13.43 -2.01 12.43
CA ASP A 156 14.17 -3.28 12.32
C ASP A 156 14.75 -3.78 13.64
N ARG A 157 14.68 -2.98 14.70
CA ARG A 157 15.12 -3.30 16.07
C ARG A 157 13.96 -3.56 17.02
N ASP A 158 12.71 -3.46 16.56
CA ASP A 158 11.52 -3.74 17.37
C ASP A 158 11.16 -5.22 17.25
N GLU A 159 11.21 -5.95 18.37
CA GLU A 159 10.84 -7.37 18.44
C GLU A 159 9.41 -7.67 17.99
N ARG A 160 8.53 -6.64 18.02
CA ARG A 160 7.17 -6.71 17.48
C ARG A 160 7.12 -6.70 15.94
N SER A 161 8.25 -6.51 15.28
CA SER A 161 8.35 -6.34 13.83
C SER A 161 9.27 -7.40 13.19
N PRO A 162 8.98 -8.70 13.33
CA PRO A 162 9.90 -9.78 12.96
C PRO A 162 10.23 -9.83 11.45
N ASP A 163 9.33 -9.34 10.60
CA ASP A 163 9.49 -9.38 9.13
C ASP A 163 10.20 -8.13 8.58
N VAL A 164 10.38 -7.11 9.42
CA VAL A 164 10.98 -5.83 8.99
C VAL A 164 12.46 -5.96 8.63
N PRO A 165 13.32 -6.64 9.40
CA PRO A 165 14.74 -6.72 9.08
C PRO A 165 15.03 -7.29 7.69
N GLY A 166 14.39 -8.41 7.34
CA GLY A 166 14.54 -9.03 6.02
C GLY A 166 14.00 -8.18 4.88
N THR A 167 12.87 -7.52 5.09
CA THR A 167 12.27 -6.63 4.09
C THR A 167 13.12 -5.36 3.91
N ALA A 168 13.65 -4.79 5.00
CA ALA A 168 14.54 -3.63 4.96
C ALA A 168 15.85 -3.93 4.23
N GLU A 169 16.41 -5.12 4.44
CA GLU A 169 17.60 -5.57 3.71
C GLU A 169 17.31 -5.69 2.21
N ALA A 170 16.19 -6.30 1.83
CA ALA A 170 15.78 -6.43 0.44
C ALA A 170 15.58 -5.06 -0.23
N ILE A 171 14.97 -4.09 0.47
CA ILE A 171 14.82 -2.71 0.02
C ILE A 171 16.19 -2.06 -0.22
N SER A 172 17.15 -2.28 0.68
CA SER A 172 18.52 -1.78 0.53
C SER A 172 19.23 -2.37 -0.67
N GLN A 173 19.05 -3.67 -0.93
CA GLN A 173 19.58 -4.36 -2.11
C GLN A 173 18.99 -3.85 -3.44
N LEU A 174 17.80 -3.26 -3.42
CA LEU A 174 17.20 -2.55 -4.57
C LEU A 174 17.80 -1.16 -4.81
N GLY A 175 18.76 -0.73 -3.98
CA GLY A 175 19.37 0.61 -4.07
C GLY A 175 18.54 1.71 -3.43
N CYS A 176 17.57 1.37 -2.61
CA CYS A 176 16.75 2.29 -1.84
C CYS A 176 17.23 2.39 -0.39
N LYS A 177 16.74 3.37 0.35
CA LYS A 177 17.10 3.55 1.75
C LYS A 177 15.91 3.23 2.64
N HIS A 178 16.08 2.22 3.50
CA HIS A 178 15.11 1.95 4.55
C HIS A 178 15.35 2.89 5.74
N ILE A 179 14.28 3.51 6.21
CA ILE A 179 14.30 4.42 7.38
C ILE A 179 13.50 3.77 8.51
N CYS A 180 14.15 3.49 9.64
CA CYS A 180 13.47 2.97 10.82
C CYS A 180 12.46 3.98 11.36
N LYS A 181 11.22 3.54 11.50
CA LYS A 181 10.11 4.30 12.10
C LYS A 181 9.28 3.40 13.01
N ASN A 182 8.78 3.96 14.09
CA ASN A 182 7.85 3.27 14.98
C ASN A 182 6.43 3.25 14.38
N VAL A 183 5.54 2.47 14.99
CA VAL A 183 4.18 2.25 14.49
C VAL A 183 3.35 3.53 14.36
N ASN A 184 3.59 4.51 15.22
CA ASN A 184 2.90 5.80 15.24
C ASN A 184 3.59 6.89 14.42
N GLU A 185 4.56 6.53 13.59
CA GLU A 185 5.34 7.46 12.76
C GLU A 185 5.19 7.14 11.28
N ALA A 186 5.41 8.15 10.45
CA ALA A 186 5.58 8.01 9.01
C ALA A 186 6.95 8.54 8.58
N HIS A 187 7.44 8.09 7.44
CA HIS A 187 8.60 8.67 6.77
C HIS A 187 8.14 9.42 5.51
N VAL A 188 8.68 10.61 5.31
CA VAL A 188 8.44 11.43 4.13
C VAL A 188 9.72 11.54 3.32
N ASP A 189 9.73 10.98 2.13
CA ASP A 189 10.75 11.24 1.12
C ASP A 189 10.32 12.48 0.31
N GLU A 190 10.78 13.64 0.73
CA GLU A 190 10.42 14.93 0.13
C GLU A 190 10.82 15.03 -1.34
N LYS A 191 11.94 14.43 -1.71
CA LYS A 191 12.47 14.45 -3.08
C LYS A 191 11.57 13.69 -4.04
N ASN A 192 11.11 12.52 -3.62
CA ASN A 192 10.30 11.63 -4.45
C ASN A 192 8.79 11.79 -4.18
N LYS A 193 8.40 12.59 -3.18
CA LYS A 193 7.01 12.74 -2.74
C LYS A 193 6.38 11.40 -2.32
N ILE A 194 7.16 10.56 -1.62
CA ILE A 194 6.71 9.26 -1.13
C ILE A 194 6.56 9.31 0.39
N VAL A 195 5.40 8.90 0.89
CA VAL A 195 5.10 8.84 2.32
C VAL A 195 4.78 7.40 2.71
N THR A 196 5.48 6.88 3.72
CA THR A 196 5.33 5.48 4.12
C THR A 196 5.17 5.32 5.63
N THR A 197 4.48 4.27 6.08
CA THR A 197 4.35 3.86 7.48
C THR A 197 4.27 2.34 7.58
N CYS A 198 4.63 1.79 8.75
CA CYS A 198 4.76 0.34 8.90
C CYS A 198 3.44 -0.43 9.07
N ALA A 199 2.40 0.20 9.58
CA ALA A 199 1.14 -0.48 9.87
C ALA A 199 1.34 -1.87 10.52
N PHE A 200 0.69 -2.92 10.03
CA PHE A 200 0.80 -4.28 10.58
C PHE A 200 2.13 -5.01 10.33
N MET A 201 3.12 -4.39 9.71
CA MET A 201 4.50 -4.91 9.82
C MET A 201 4.99 -4.91 11.28
N CYS A 202 4.35 -4.09 12.14
CA CYS A 202 4.51 -4.11 13.59
C CYS A 202 3.29 -4.80 14.24
N LYS A 203 3.52 -5.75 15.13
CA LYS A 203 2.50 -6.38 15.97
C LYS A 203 2.11 -5.45 17.12
N ALA A 204 1.31 -4.44 16.82
CA ALA A 204 0.84 -3.43 17.76
C ALA A 204 -0.68 -3.51 17.92
N PRO A 205 -1.24 -2.91 18.97
CA PRO A 205 -2.69 -2.75 19.13
C PRO A 205 -3.32 -2.05 17.92
N LEU A 206 -4.54 -2.44 17.58
CA LEU A 206 -5.24 -1.95 16.39
C LEU A 206 -5.32 -0.41 16.31
N HIS A 207 -5.54 0.24 17.45
CA HIS A 207 -5.63 1.71 17.49
C HIS A 207 -4.28 2.38 17.16
N GLU A 208 -3.14 1.79 17.58
CA GLU A 208 -1.80 2.32 17.22
C GLU A 208 -1.55 2.19 15.71
N ILE A 209 -1.96 1.07 15.11
CA ILE A 209 -1.93 0.88 13.64
C ILE A 209 -2.78 1.95 12.95
N PHE A 210 -4.00 2.15 13.43
CA PHE A 210 -4.93 3.13 12.89
C PHE A 210 -4.36 4.55 12.98
N ASP A 211 -3.79 4.93 14.11
CA ASP A 211 -3.22 6.26 14.34
C ASP A 211 -1.97 6.50 13.46
N GLY A 212 -1.10 5.50 13.32
CA GLY A 212 0.08 5.59 12.45
C GLY A 212 -0.29 5.79 10.97
N ILE A 213 -1.33 5.11 10.50
CA ILE A 213 -1.88 5.35 9.15
C ILE A 213 -2.43 6.78 9.05
N GLY A 214 -3.05 7.29 10.11
CA GLY A 214 -3.50 8.69 10.18
C GLY A 214 -2.39 9.70 9.98
N VAL A 215 -1.22 9.46 10.57
CA VAL A 215 -0.01 10.30 10.38
C VAL A 215 0.40 10.29 8.91
N MET A 216 0.50 9.11 8.29
CA MET A 216 0.82 8.98 6.86
C MET A 216 -0.17 9.76 5.99
N ILE A 217 -1.48 9.62 6.23
CA ILE A 217 -2.52 10.33 5.46
C ILE A 217 -2.37 11.85 5.59
N GLN A 218 -2.13 12.37 6.79
CA GLN A 218 -1.92 13.80 7.00
C GLN A 218 -0.72 14.31 6.21
N ASP A 219 0.39 13.56 6.20
CA ASP A 219 1.59 13.96 5.49
C ASP A 219 1.41 13.88 3.95
N VAL A 220 0.70 12.86 3.44
CA VAL A 220 0.30 12.81 2.03
C VAL A 220 -0.53 14.04 1.64
N LEU A 221 -1.54 14.40 2.43
CA LEU A 221 -2.42 15.53 2.14
C LEU A 221 -1.73 16.89 2.24
N LYS A 222 -0.69 17.03 3.07
CA LYS A 222 0.16 18.24 3.11
C LYS A 222 1.00 18.41 1.86
N LEU A 223 1.45 17.30 1.24
CA LEU A 223 2.27 17.31 0.04
C LEU A 223 1.46 17.47 -1.27
N ALA A 224 0.15 17.17 -1.22
CA ALA A 224 -0.78 17.16 -2.34
C ALA A 224 -1.21 18.56 -2.81
#